data_48577415c379749328e3195c1978cfc0
#
_entry.id   48577415c379749328e3195c1978cfc0
#
_cell.length_a   1.000
_cell.length_b   1.000
_cell.length_c   1.000
_cell.angle_alpha   90.00
_cell.angle_beta   90.00
_cell.angle_gamma   90.00
#
_symmetry.space_group_name_H-M   'P 1'
#
loop_
_entity.id
_entity.type
_entity.pdbx_description
1 polymer ?
#
loop_
_entity_poly.entity_id
_entity_poly.type
_entity_poly.pdbx_seq_one_letter_code
_entity_poly.pdbx_strand_id
1 'polypeptide(L)'
;SGCGKTTLLRIVAGLEAPTSGAATIDGEPIVGPSPERGMVFQEYSLFPWRTILDNTVFGLELKGIDKAKREERGRQYLKMVGLEGFEKRYPHELSGGMKQRVAIARALVNDPKALLMDEPFGALDAQTRNTMQSELLRIWEEEKKTVLFVTHSVDEAIYLADAIVIMSARPGRIKDIIQIPLPRPRTRTSTEVNQIRDRILCDLRTEIASC
;
A
#
# COMPACT_ATOMS: atom_id res chain seq x y z
N SER A 1 -1.09 -17.68 3.67
CA SER A 1 0.33 -17.32 3.52
C SER A 1 1.02 -18.24 2.50
N GLY A 2 1.97 -17.72 1.71
CA GLY A 2 2.74 -18.55 0.77
C GLY A 2 2.13 -18.72 -0.64
N CYS A 3 1.10 -17.98 -1.02
CA CYS A 3 0.52 -17.98 -2.37
C CYS A 3 1.23 -17.03 -3.36
N GLY A 4 2.33 -16.38 -2.98
CA GLY A 4 3.11 -15.53 -3.88
C GLY A 4 2.70 -14.06 -3.98
N LYS A 5 1.82 -13.53 -3.12
CA LYS A 5 1.40 -12.10 -3.16
C LYS A 5 2.57 -11.13 -3.03
N THR A 6 3.41 -11.32 -2.03
CA THR A 6 4.61 -10.50 -1.82
C THR A 6 5.59 -10.64 -2.98
N THR A 7 5.77 -11.85 -3.53
CA THR A 7 6.61 -12.08 -4.72
C THR A 7 6.09 -11.30 -5.93
N LEU A 8 4.77 -11.38 -6.19
CA LEU A 8 4.14 -10.59 -7.26
C LEU A 8 4.38 -9.08 -7.05
N LEU A 9 4.19 -8.59 -5.81
CA LEU A 9 4.42 -7.19 -5.48
C LEU A 9 5.87 -6.78 -5.72
N ARG A 10 6.85 -7.65 -5.36
CA ARG A 10 8.28 -7.41 -5.57
C ARG A 10 8.67 -7.42 -7.04
N ILE A 11 8.04 -8.26 -7.86
CA ILE A 11 8.21 -8.24 -9.32
C ILE A 11 7.71 -6.91 -9.89
N VAL A 12 6.51 -6.45 -9.50
CA VAL A 12 5.97 -5.16 -9.93
C VAL A 12 6.83 -4.00 -9.42
N ALA A 13 7.43 -4.11 -8.24
CA ALA A 13 8.39 -3.13 -7.72
C ALA A 13 9.72 -3.11 -8.50
N GLY A 14 10.01 -4.15 -9.28
CA GLY A 14 11.29 -4.35 -9.95
C GLY A 14 12.40 -4.87 -9.02
N LEU A 15 12.05 -5.39 -7.85
CA LEU A 15 12.97 -5.95 -6.87
C LEU A 15 13.30 -7.43 -7.16
N GLU A 16 12.46 -8.11 -7.92
CA GLU A 16 12.64 -9.49 -8.38
C GLU A 16 12.29 -9.58 -9.86
N ALA A 17 13.00 -10.41 -10.59
CA ALA A 17 12.68 -10.71 -11.99
C ALA A 17 11.67 -11.89 -12.06
N PRO A 18 10.65 -11.84 -12.95
CA PRO A 18 9.80 -13.00 -13.17
C PRO A 18 10.57 -14.11 -13.86
N THR A 19 10.30 -15.38 -13.53
CA THR A 19 10.90 -16.55 -14.18
C THR A 19 10.47 -16.65 -15.65
N SER A 20 9.25 -16.21 -15.96
CA SER A 20 8.68 -16.15 -17.31
C SER A 20 7.65 -15.04 -17.40
N GLY A 21 7.33 -14.61 -18.62
CA GLY A 21 6.44 -13.49 -18.86
C GLY A 21 7.12 -12.14 -18.62
N ALA A 22 6.34 -11.07 -18.53
CA ALA A 22 6.81 -9.72 -18.28
C ALA A 22 5.82 -8.93 -17.44
N ALA A 23 6.32 -7.98 -16.66
CA ALA A 23 5.52 -6.95 -15.99
C ALA A 23 5.77 -5.61 -16.68
N THR A 24 4.72 -4.83 -16.88
CA THR A 24 4.80 -3.51 -17.53
C THR A 24 4.06 -2.46 -16.71
N ILE A 25 4.48 -1.20 -16.83
CA ILE A 25 3.76 -0.03 -16.34
C ILE A 25 3.63 0.97 -17.49
N ASP A 26 2.42 1.41 -17.81
CA ASP A 26 2.11 2.26 -18.98
C ASP A 26 2.67 1.70 -20.30
N GLY A 27 2.70 0.37 -20.45
CA GLY A 27 3.25 -0.33 -21.61
C GLY A 27 4.77 -0.54 -21.59
N GLU A 28 5.50 0.11 -20.69
CA GLU A 28 6.96 -0.02 -20.57
C GLU A 28 7.35 -1.19 -19.66
N PRO A 29 8.34 -2.04 -20.06
CA PRO A 29 8.79 -3.15 -19.25
C PRO A 29 9.41 -2.73 -17.91
N ILE A 30 9.10 -3.48 -16.87
CA ILE A 30 9.73 -3.32 -15.55
C ILE A 30 11.03 -4.14 -15.54
N VAL A 31 12.16 -3.44 -15.62
CA VAL A 31 13.49 -4.08 -15.64
C VAL A 31 14.26 -3.93 -14.32
N GLY A 32 13.78 -3.10 -13.38
CA GLY A 32 14.44 -2.87 -12.09
C GLY A 32 13.67 -1.87 -11.22
N PRO A 33 14.16 -1.57 -10.00
CA PRO A 33 13.54 -0.58 -9.13
C PRO A 33 13.49 0.81 -9.77
N SER A 34 12.39 1.55 -9.54
CA SER A 34 12.22 2.91 -10.06
C SER A 34 11.43 3.76 -9.08
N PRO A 35 11.71 5.08 -8.96
CA PRO A 35 10.92 6.01 -8.16
C PRO A 35 9.46 6.17 -8.65
N GLU A 36 9.13 5.70 -9.86
CA GLU A 36 7.75 5.67 -10.36
C GLU A 36 6.86 4.64 -9.64
N ARG A 37 7.47 3.74 -8.89
CA ARG A 37 6.79 2.70 -8.09
C ARG A 37 7.13 2.88 -6.62
N GLY A 38 6.28 3.62 -5.91
CA GLY A 38 6.43 3.83 -4.48
C GLY A 38 6.07 2.55 -3.71
N MET A 39 6.95 2.06 -2.84
CA MET A 39 6.69 0.86 -2.05
C MET A 39 6.55 1.18 -0.56
N VAL A 40 5.49 0.65 0.04
CA VAL A 40 5.22 0.68 1.48
C VAL A 40 5.30 -0.74 2.01
N PHE A 41 6.31 -1.01 2.81
CA PHE A 41 6.58 -2.32 3.40
C PHE A 41 5.77 -2.55 4.68
N GLN A 42 5.58 -3.80 5.04
CA GLN A 42 4.90 -4.23 6.27
C GLN A 42 5.57 -3.65 7.54
N GLU A 43 6.89 -3.59 7.58
CA GLU A 43 7.70 -3.09 8.70
C GLU A 43 8.08 -1.61 8.53
N TYR A 44 7.27 -0.75 7.99
CA TYR A 44 7.50 0.69 7.77
C TYR A 44 8.85 1.07 7.15
N SER A 45 9.92 0.36 7.44
CA SER A 45 11.31 0.53 6.95
C SER A 45 11.81 1.98 7.04
N LEU A 46 11.50 2.68 8.14
CA LEU A 46 11.99 4.02 8.41
C LEU A 46 13.42 3.95 8.93
N PHE A 47 14.26 4.90 8.50
CA PHE A 47 15.61 5.06 9.01
C PHE A 47 15.56 5.59 10.45
N PRO A 48 15.96 4.82 11.47
CA PRO A 48 15.78 5.20 12.87
C PRO A 48 16.64 6.40 13.30
N TRP A 49 17.73 6.67 12.58
CA TRP A 49 18.66 7.78 12.80
C TRP A 49 18.31 9.06 12.04
N ARG A 50 17.26 9.05 11.22
CA ARG A 50 16.77 10.22 10.48
C ARG A 50 15.49 10.76 11.11
N THR A 51 15.30 12.07 11.03
CA THR A 51 14.04 12.71 11.42
C THR A 51 12.90 12.23 10.54
N ILE A 52 11.67 12.53 10.92
CA ILE A 52 10.48 12.21 10.13
C ILE A 52 10.49 12.94 8.79
N LEU A 53 10.90 14.21 8.78
CA LEU A 53 11.05 14.96 7.54
C LEU A 53 12.13 14.35 6.65
N ASP A 54 13.32 14.04 7.20
CA ASP A 54 14.41 13.42 6.43
C ASP A 54 14.05 12.04 5.88
N ASN A 55 13.27 11.25 6.65
CA ASN A 55 12.70 9.99 6.16
C ASN A 55 11.77 10.24 4.96
N THR A 56 10.87 11.22 5.08
CA THR A 56 9.89 11.53 4.04
C THR A 56 10.58 11.95 2.74
N VAL A 57 11.57 12.85 2.81
CA VAL A 57 12.21 13.45 1.63
C VAL A 57 13.41 12.66 1.08
N PHE A 58 13.71 11.50 1.63
CA PHE A 58 14.90 10.72 1.27
C PHE A 58 15.00 10.42 -0.23
N GLY A 59 13.89 10.07 -0.87
CA GLY A 59 13.89 9.84 -2.33
C GLY A 59 14.19 11.10 -3.14
N LEU A 60 13.75 12.27 -2.68
CA LEU A 60 14.06 13.56 -3.31
C LEU A 60 15.53 13.96 -3.10
N GLU A 61 16.11 13.59 -1.96
CA GLU A 61 17.53 13.76 -1.68
C GLU A 61 18.39 12.97 -2.67
N LEU A 62 18.03 11.70 -2.92
CA LEU A 62 18.71 10.86 -3.91
C LEU A 62 18.58 11.39 -5.35
N LYS A 63 17.50 12.09 -5.66
CA LYS A 63 17.31 12.78 -6.95
C LYS A 63 18.10 14.10 -7.05
N GLY A 64 18.85 14.49 -6.02
CA GLY A 64 19.60 15.74 -6.00
C GLY A 64 18.75 17.01 -5.91
N ILE A 65 17.49 16.90 -5.47
CA ILE A 65 16.60 18.06 -5.29
C ILE A 65 17.17 18.96 -4.19
N ASP A 66 17.18 20.27 -4.44
CA ASP A 66 17.62 21.29 -3.47
C ASP A 66 16.94 21.12 -2.11
N LYS A 67 17.71 21.36 -1.03
CA LYS A 67 17.27 21.10 0.35
C LYS A 67 16.00 21.85 0.69
N ALA A 68 15.91 23.13 0.38
CA ALA A 68 14.74 23.94 0.72
C ALA A 68 13.48 23.45 0.00
N LYS A 69 13.61 23.11 -1.29
CA LYS A 69 12.49 22.59 -2.11
C LYS A 69 12.02 21.23 -1.63
N ARG A 70 12.94 20.28 -1.35
CA ARG A 70 12.56 18.96 -0.88
C ARG A 70 11.92 18.99 0.52
N GLU A 71 12.43 19.85 1.43
CA GLU A 71 11.84 19.99 2.76
C GLU A 71 10.45 20.62 2.71
N GLU A 72 10.24 21.64 1.88
CA GLU A 72 8.93 22.23 1.66
C GLU A 72 7.93 21.18 1.18
N ARG A 73 8.29 20.41 0.14
CA ARG A 73 7.46 19.32 -0.36
C ARG A 73 7.23 18.24 0.70
N GLY A 74 8.24 17.89 1.48
CA GLY A 74 8.11 16.95 2.58
C GLY A 74 7.10 17.39 3.63
N ARG A 75 7.10 18.68 4.02
CA ARG A 75 6.12 19.25 4.96
C ARG A 75 4.70 19.18 4.40
N GLN A 76 4.50 19.45 3.09
CA GLN A 76 3.20 19.31 2.44
C GLN A 76 2.65 17.90 2.56
N TYR A 77 3.47 16.87 2.29
CA TYR A 77 3.04 15.47 2.43
C TYR A 77 2.87 15.04 3.89
N LEU A 78 3.70 15.53 4.82
CA LEU A 78 3.49 15.30 6.25
C LEU A 78 2.18 15.92 6.75
N LYS A 79 1.85 17.12 6.29
CA LYS A 79 0.56 17.75 6.58
C LYS A 79 -0.60 16.95 5.99
N MET A 80 -0.50 16.49 4.74
CA MET A 80 -1.49 15.65 4.06
C MET A 80 -1.80 14.38 4.89
N VAL A 81 -0.78 13.75 5.47
CA VAL A 81 -0.97 12.54 6.30
C VAL A 81 -1.24 12.86 7.79
N GLY A 82 -1.52 14.12 8.14
CA GLY A 82 -1.85 14.55 9.51
C GLY A 82 -0.69 14.46 10.49
N LEU A 83 0.54 14.73 10.05
CA LEU A 83 1.77 14.73 10.85
C LEU A 83 2.48 16.11 10.86
N GLU A 84 1.72 17.18 10.65
CA GLU A 84 2.21 18.57 10.84
C GLU A 84 2.70 18.75 12.29
N GLY A 85 3.89 19.32 12.45
CA GLY A 85 4.54 19.50 13.77
C GLY A 85 5.41 18.33 14.22
N PHE A 86 5.45 17.22 13.48
CA PHE A 86 6.29 16.05 13.80
C PHE A 86 7.58 15.97 12.97
N GLU A 87 7.91 16.97 12.17
CA GLU A 87 9.00 16.98 11.18
C GLU A 87 10.36 16.65 11.81
N LYS A 88 10.61 17.17 13.03
CA LYS A 88 11.88 17.02 13.75
C LYS A 88 11.94 15.80 14.66
N ARG A 89 10.84 15.06 14.81
CA ARG A 89 10.79 13.83 15.61
C ARG A 89 11.50 12.69 14.90
N TYR A 90 11.86 11.67 15.68
CA TYR A 90 12.46 10.43 15.18
C TYR A 90 11.44 9.28 15.19
N PRO A 91 11.66 8.21 14.40
CA PRO A 91 10.70 7.10 14.32
C PRO A 91 10.36 6.45 15.67
N HIS A 92 11.29 6.37 16.60
CA HIS A 92 11.06 5.77 17.91
C HIS A 92 10.09 6.58 18.80
N GLU A 93 9.85 7.86 18.48
CA GLU A 93 8.93 8.74 19.19
C GLU A 93 7.47 8.63 18.68
N LEU A 94 7.24 7.83 17.62
CA LEU A 94 5.94 7.73 16.94
C LEU A 94 5.21 6.42 17.25
N SER A 95 3.88 6.48 17.30
CA SER A 95 3.02 5.28 17.31
C SER A 95 3.13 4.49 16.00
N GLY A 96 2.68 3.22 15.98
CA GLY A 96 2.66 2.40 14.78
C GLY A 96 1.90 3.05 13.62
N GLY A 97 0.70 3.60 13.88
CA GLY A 97 -0.09 4.31 12.88
C GLY A 97 0.60 5.57 12.34
N MET A 98 1.31 6.32 13.19
CA MET A 98 2.10 7.47 12.74
C MET A 98 3.27 7.05 11.85
N LYS A 99 4.00 5.98 12.21
CA LYS A 99 5.08 5.40 11.37
C LYS A 99 4.55 4.99 10.00
N GLN A 100 3.36 4.40 9.95
CA GLN A 100 2.70 4.01 8.72
C GLN A 100 2.42 5.24 7.83
N ARG A 101 1.88 6.32 8.41
CA ARG A 101 1.64 7.57 7.68
C ARG A 101 2.93 8.17 7.11
N VAL A 102 4.04 8.12 7.86
CA VAL A 102 5.36 8.54 7.34
C VAL A 102 5.79 7.68 6.16
N ALA A 103 5.63 6.35 6.24
CA ALA A 103 5.98 5.44 5.15
C ALA A 103 5.17 5.72 3.88
N ILE A 104 3.88 6.04 4.02
CA ILE A 104 3.01 6.45 2.91
C ILE A 104 3.50 7.80 2.33
N ALA A 105 3.74 8.82 3.17
CA ALA A 105 4.23 10.13 2.74
C ALA A 105 5.57 10.01 2.00
N ARG A 106 6.51 9.17 2.50
CA ARG A 106 7.79 8.89 1.86
C ARG A 106 7.66 8.26 0.47
N ALA A 107 6.68 7.40 0.29
CA ALA A 107 6.41 6.81 -1.01
C ALA A 107 5.81 7.84 -1.98
N LEU A 108 4.81 8.61 -1.53
CA LEU A 108 4.05 9.57 -2.35
C LEU A 108 4.85 10.82 -2.73
N VAL A 109 5.76 11.31 -1.86
CA VAL A 109 6.54 12.55 -2.11
C VAL A 109 7.35 12.49 -3.42
N ASN A 110 7.68 11.28 -3.89
CA ASN A 110 8.39 11.06 -5.15
C ASN A 110 7.51 11.17 -6.39
N ASP A 111 6.19 11.39 -6.22
CA ASP A 111 5.17 11.41 -7.26
C ASP A 111 5.15 10.12 -8.11
N PRO A 112 4.97 8.94 -7.48
CA PRO A 112 4.99 7.68 -8.20
C PRO A 112 3.73 7.52 -9.07
N LYS A 113 3.84 6.74 -10.17
CA LYS A 113 2.69 6.31 -10.98
C LYS A 113 1.85 5.26 -10.26
N ALA A 114 2.51 4.41 -9.49
CA ALA A 114 1.85 3.36 -8.71
C ALA A 114 2.39 3.29 -7.28
N LEU A 115 1.48 3.03 -6.33
CA LEU A 115 1.78 2.78 -4.92
C LEU A 115 1.58 1.29 -4.64
N LEU A 116 2.64 0.63 -4.19
CA LEU A 116 2.69 -0.80 -3.89
C LEU A 116 2.69 -0.98 -2.38
N MET A 117 1.72 -1.69 -1.82
CA MET A 117 1.56 -1.85 -0.38
C MET A 117 1.52 -3.33 0.01
N ASP A 118 2.45 -3.78 0.85
CA ASP A 118 2.52 -5.15 1.36
C ASP A 118 2.02 -5.22 2.80
N GLU A 119 0.78 -5.67 3.00
CA GLU A 119 0.10 -5.79 4.30
C GLU A 119 0.29 -4.57 5.22
N PRO A 120 0.06 -3.33 4.74
CA PRO A 120 0.51 -2.12 5.43
C PRO A 120 -0.15 -1.89 6.79
N PHE A 121 -1.27 -2.56 7.08
CA PHE A 121 -2.02 -2.41 8.33
C PHE A 121 -1.95 -3.65 9.23
N GLY A 122 -1.13 -4.65 8.87
CA GLY A 122 -1.05 -5.92 9.59
C GLY A 122 -0.62 -5.81 11.05
N ALA A 123 0.25 -4.85 11.37
CA ALA A 123 0.76 -4.62 12.72
C ALA A 123 -0.10 -3.67 13.58
N LEU A 124 -1.22 -3.15 13.05
CA LEU A 124 -2.07 -2.19 13.75
C LEU A 124 -3.24 -2.87 14.47
N ASP A 125 -3.62 -2.34 15.63
CA ASP A 125 -4.87 -2.70 16.29
C ASP A 125 -6.10 -2.33 15.42
N ALA A 126 -7.25 -2.90 15.73
CA ALA A 126 -8.45 -2.78 14.89
C ALA A 126 -8.94 -1.32 14.72
N GLN A 127 -8.87 -0.50 15.77
CA GLN A 127 -9.33 0.88 15.74
C GLN A 127 -8.38 1.75 14.90
N THR A 128 -7.09 1.65 15.16
CA THR A 128 -6.04 2.35 14.38
C THR A 128 -6.08 1.94 12.92
N ARG A 129 -6.27 0.64 12.63
CA ARG A 129 -6.41 0.10 11.27
C ARG A 129 -7.57 0.74 10.52
N ASN A 130 -8.77 0.79 11.12
CA ASN A 130 -9.94 1.41 10.51
C ASN A 130 -9.71 2.90 10.20
N THR A 131 -9.09 3.63 11.12
CA THR A 131 -8.73 5.03 10.92
C THR A 131 -7.74 5.17 9.75
N MET A 132 -6.71 4.32 9.70
CA MET A 132 -5.70 4.36 8.64
C MET A 132 -6.26 4.02 7.25
N GLN A 133 -7.23 3.11 7.17
CA GLN A 133 -7.92 2.80 5.92
C GLN A 133 -8.73 4.00 5.40
N SER A 134 -9.43 4.70 6.29
CA SER A 134 -10.16 5.92 5.92
C SER A 134 -9.21 7.04 5.47
N GLU A 135 -8.07 7.21 6.17
CA GLU A 135 -7.03 8.15 5.78
C GLU A 135 -6.40 7.80 4.42
N LEU A 136 -6.15 6.51 4.17
CA LEU A 136 -5.63 6.06 2.87
C LEU A 136 -6.60 6.39 1.73
N LEU A 137 -7.91 6.21 1.93
CA LEU A 137 -8.92 6.59 0.94
C LEU A 137 -8.91 8.09 0.70
N ARG A 138 -8.83 8.92 1.75
CA ARG A 138 -8.75 10.38 1.63
C ARG A 138 -7.51 10.81 0.83
N ILE A 139 -6.34 10.26 1.16
CA ILE A 139 -5.10 10.51 0.42
C ILE A 139 -5.22 10.06 -1.04
N TRP A 140 -5.84 8.91 -1.28
CA TRP A 140 -6.07 8.41 -2.63
C TRP A 140 -7.02 9.32 -3.43
N GLU A 141 -8.04 9.90 -2.81
CA GLU A 141 -8.95 10.86 -3.46
C GLU A 141 -8.23 12.14 -3.93
N GLU A 142 -7.22 12.57 -3.18
CA GLU A 142 -6.39 13.74 -3.53
C GLU A 142 -5.38 13.40 -4.63
N GLU A 143 -4.70 12.27 -4.54
CA GLU A 143 -3.57 11.88 -5.41
C GLU A 143 -3.98 11.09 -6.66
N LYS A 144 -5.10 10.34 -6.60
CA LYS A 144 -5.64 9.49 -7.71
C LYS A 144 -4.61 8.55 -8.33
N LYS A 145 -3.75 7.97 -7.50
CA LYS A 145 -2.72 7.02 -7.95
C LYS A 145 -3.27 5.61 -8.11
N THR A 146 -2.65 4.83 -9.00
CA THR A 146 -2.87 3.37 -9.01
C THR A 146 -2.29 2.76 -7.75
N VAL A 147 -3.08 1.93 -7.05
CA VAL A 147 -2.63 1.25 -5.83
C VAL A 147 -2.72 -0.26 -6.01
N LEU A 148 -1.62 -0.96 -5.85
CA LEU A 148 -1.58 -2.41 -5.70
C LEU A 148 -1.42 -2.74 -4.23
N PHE A 149 -2.51 -3.24 -3.62
CA PHE A 149 -2.61 -3.47 -2.19
C PHE A 149 -2.67 -4.96 -1.87
N VAL A 150 -1.69 -5.47 -1.16
CA VAL A 150 -1.65 -6.86 -0.68
C VAL A 150 -2.18 -6.91 0.74
N THR A 151 -3.14 -7.79 0.99
CA THR A 151 -3.70 -8.06 2.32
C THR A 151 -4.17 -9.51 2.44
N HIS A 152 -4.27 -9.99 3.67
CA HIS A 152 -4.97 -11.23 4.01
C HIS A 152 -6.39 -10.96 4.57
N SER A 153 -6.78 -9.70 4.72
CA SER A 153 -8.09 -9.31 5.24
C SER A 153 -9.09 -9.05 4.11
N VAL A 154 -10.13 -9.85 4.05
CA VAL A 154 -11.24 -9.68 3.09
C VAL A 154 -11.93 -8.34 3.29
N ASP A 155 -12.11 -7.91 4.56
CA ASP A 155 -12.74 -6.63 4.88
C ASP A 155 -11.94 -5.43 4.40
N GLU A 156 -10.60 -5.48 4.49
CA GLU A 156 -9.72 -4.44 3.93
C GLU A 156 -9.85 -4.37 2.42
N ALA A 157 -9.76 -5.53 1.76
CA ALA A 157 -9.88 -5.61 0.31
C ALA A 157 -11.21 -5.03 -0.17
N ILE A 158 -12.34 -5.43 0.43
CA ILE A 158 -13.65 -4.91 0.06
C ILE A 158 -13.76 -3.41 0.34
N TYR A 159 -13.20 -2.93 1.45
CA TYR A 159 -13.31 -1.52 1.82
C TYR A 159 -12.52 -0.60 0.87
N LEU A 160 -11.34 -1.04 0.42
CA LEU A 160 -10.38 -0.21 -0.30
C LEU A 160 -10.40 -0.38 -1.84
N ALA A 161 -10.58 -1.60 -2.35
CA ALA A 161 -10.28 -1.90 -3.74
C ALA A 161 -11.41 -1.59 -4.73
N ASP A 162 -11.08 -1.29 -5.99
CA ASP A 162 -12.00 -1.31 -7.13
C ASP A 162 -12.14 -2.72 -7.69
N ALA A 163 -11.05 -3.51 -7.63
CA ALA A 163 -11.02 -4.91 -8.02
C ALA A 163 -10.23 -5.73 -7.01
N ILE A 164 -10.69 -6.94 -6.69
CA ILE A 164 -10.03 -7.88 -5.79
C ILE A 164 -9.57 -9.08 -6.61
N VAL A 165 -8.27 -9.38 -6.53
CA VAL A 165 -7.67 -10.57 -7.13
C VAL A 165 -7.52 -11.63 -6.05
N ILE A 166 -8.20 -12.76 -6.22
CA ILE A 166 -8.08 -13.92 -5.33
C ILE A 166 -7.00 -14.84 -5.87
N MET A 167 -6.03 -15.17 -5.02
CA MET A 167 -4.93 -16.08 -5.36
C MET A 167 -5.06 -17.41 -4.62
N SER A 168 -4.85 -18.52 -5.34
CA SER A 168 -4.76 -19.85 -4.74
C SER A 168 -3.45 -20.04 -3.97
N ALA A 169 -3.43 -21.01 -3.05
CA ALA A 169 -2.20 -21.47 -2.41
C ALA A 169 -1.59 -22.62 -3.24
N ARG A 170 -0.29 -22.72 -3.28
CA ARG A 170 0.59 -23.82 -3.76
C ARG A 170 0.04 -24.75 -4.85
N PRO A 171 0.15 -24.39 -6.13
CA PRO A 171 0.86 -23.23 -6.65
C PRO A 171 -0.01 -21.96 -6.61
N GLY A 172 0.63 -20.80 -6.39
CA GLY A 172 -0.03 -19.52 -6.47
C GLY A 172 -0.53 -19.24 -7.89
N ARG A 173 -1.84 -19.13 -8.07
CA ARG A 173 -2.50 -18.78 -9.34
C ARG A 173 -3.61 -17.77 -9.07
N ILE A 174 -3.93 -16.97 -10.05
CA ILE A 174 -5.15 -16.16 -10.00
C ILE A 174 -6.35 -17.10 -10.12
N LYS A 175 -7.21 -17.10 -9.11
CA LYS A 175 -8.42 -17.91 -9.04
C LYS A 175 -9.63 -17.14 -9.55
N ASP A 176 -9.80 -15.92 -9.09
CA ASP A 176 -10.91 -15.05 -9.50
C ASP A 176 -10.48 -13.58 -9.45
N ILE A 177 -11.17 -12.73 -10.22
CA ILE A 177 -11.04 -11.28 -10.19
C ILE A 177 -12.45 -10.69 -9.99
N ILE A 178 -12.68 -10.15 -8.80
CA ILE A 178 -13.98 -9.62 -8.41
C ILE A 178 -13.96 -8.09 -8.51
N GLN A 179 -14.79 -7.53 -9.38
CA GLN A 179 -15.03 -6.09 -9.45
C GLN A 179 -15.93 -5.66 -8.28
N ILE A 180 -15.63 -4.52 -7.67
CA ILE A 180 -16.39 -3.95 -6.57
C ILE A 180 -17.07 -2.67 -7.05
N PRO A 181 -18.29 -2.73 -7.59
CA PRO A 181 -18.98 -1.58 -8.18
C PRO A 181 -19.61 -0.64 -7.14
N LEU A 182 -19.20 -0.75 -5.88
CA LEU A 182 -19.74 0.05 -4.79
C LEU A 182 -18.95 1.36 -4.64
N PRO A 183 -19.63 2.52 -4.51
CA PRO A 183 -18.98 3.80 -4.27
C PRO A 183 -18.24 3.83 -2.95
N ARG A 184 -17.24 4.69 -2.82
CA ARG A 184 -16.50 4.94 -1.57
C ARG A 184 -16.98 6.25 -0.92
N PRO A 185 -16.94 6.38 0.42
CA PRO A 185 -16.58 5.34 1.41
C PRO A 185 -17.68 4.29 1.57
N ARG A 186 -17.29 3.02 1.71
CA ARG A 186 -18.23 1.89 1.83
C ARG A 186 -18.65 1.66 3.27
N THR A 187 -19.94 1.38 3.49
CA THR A 187 -20.47 0.99 4.80
C THR A 187 -20.17 -0.48 5.04
N ARG A 188 -19.28 -0.79 6.00
CA ARG A 188 -18.77 -2.15 6.28
C ARG A 188 -19.83 -3.19 6.58
N THR A 189 -20.99 -2.74 7.09
CA THR A 189 -22.12 -3.59 7.52
C THR A 189 -23.28 -3.60 6.53
N SER A 190 -23.12 -2.97 5.34
CA SER A 190 -24.21 -2.98 4.35
C SER A 190 -24.43 -4.39 3.77
N THR A 191 -25.64 -4.64 3.29
CA THR A 191 -26.03 -5.93 2.70
C THR A 191 -25.16 -6.28 1.50
N GLU A 192 -24.86 -5.29 0.64
CA GLU A 192 -24.06 -5.47 -0.56
C GLU A 192 -22.61 -5.85 -0.20
N VAL A 193 -22.01 -5.19 0.80
CA VAL A 193 -20.67 -5.54 1.31
C VAL A 193 -20.65 -6.95 1.89
N ASN A 194 -21.70 -7.35 2.63
CA ASN A 194 -21.79 -8.69 3.20
C ASN A 194 -21.93 -9.76 2.10
N GLN A 195 -22.72 -9.53 1.05
CA GLN A 195 -22.84 -10.45 -0.08
C GLN A 195 -21.50 -10.67 -0.80
N ILE A 196 -20.74 -9.60 -1.03
CA ILE A 196 -19.41 -9.69 -1.63
C ILE A 196 -18.45 -10.45 -0.71
N ARG A 197 -18.52 -10.18 0.60
CA ARG A 197 -17.72 -10.89 1.62
C ARG A 197 -17.99 -12.39 1.59
N ASP A 198 -19.26 -12.80 1.58
CA ASP A 198 -19.66 -14.21 1.60
C ASP A 198 -19.19 -14.92 0.32
N ARG A 199 -19.27 -14.28 -0.85
CA ARG A 199 -18.72 -14.79 -2.09
C ARG A 199 -17.20 -15.03 -1.97
N ILE A 200 -16.43 -14.02 -1.54
CA ILE A 200 -14.98 -14.15 -1.40
C ILE A 200 -14.61 -15.24 -0.40
N LEU A 201 -15.33 -15.33 0.75
CA LEU A 201 -15.07 -16.36 1.75
C LEU A 201 -15.40 -17.76 1.23
N CYS A 202 -16.43 -17.92 0.40
CA CYS A 202 -16.75 -19.18 -0.26
C CYS A 202 -15.59 -19.62 -1.19
N ASP A 203 -15.09 -18.69 -2.01
CA ASP A 203 -13.96 -18.94 -2.91
C ASP A 203 -12.68 -19.31 -2.16
N LEU A 204 -12.43 -18.68 -1.00
CA LEU A 204 -11.27 -19.01 -0.16
C LEU A 204 -11.42 -20.36 0.57
N ARG A 205 -12.63 -20.76 0.98
CA ARG A 205 -12.88 -22.04 1.67
C ARG A 205 -12.69 -23.25 0.77
N THR A 206 -13.04 -23.17 -0.50
CA THR A 206 -12.81 -24.24 -1.47
C THR A 206 -11.33 -24.60 -1.63
N GLU A 207 -10.41 -23.69 -1.27
CA GLU A 207 -8.96 -23.92 -1.22
C GLU A 207 -8.54 -24.75 0.01
N ILE A 208 -9.17 -24.48 1.17
CA ILE A 208 -8.82 -25.18 2.44
C ILE A 208 -9.34 -26.62 2.43
N ALA A 209 -10.44 -26.87 1.73
CA ALA A 209 -11.03 -28.23 1.63
C ALA A 209 -10.34 -29.11 0.56
N SER A 210 -9.44 -28.54 -0.25
CA SER A 210 -8.70 -29.23 -1.32
C SER A 210 -7.24 -29.54 -0.95
N CYS A 211 -6.82 -29.20 0.27
CA CYS A 211 -5.54 -29.55 0.89
C CYS A 211 -5.74 -30.66 1.94
#